data_b628f57e05ab61798421c849f8ad808d
#
_entry.id   b628f57e05ab61798421c849f8ad808d
#
_cell.length_a   1.000
_cell.length_b   1.000
_cell.length_c   1.000
_cell.angle_alpha   90.00
_cell.angle_beta   90.00
_cell.angle_gamma   90.00
#
_symmetry.space_group_name_H-M   'P 1'
#
loop_
_entity.id
_entity.type
_entity.pdbx_description
1 polymer ?
#
loop_
_entity_poly.entity_id
_entity_poly.type
_entity_poly.pdbx_seq_one_letter_code
_entity_poly.pdbx_strand_id
1 'polypeptide(L)'
;MTTVARRDPANKAKIDAIEKKLLANPDIAKLIDDLGTSTTDANDLVRGMLQASITRGLNAEMDAHLGYESGDRSAKAAARTDNYRNGSYPKTVDSNYGPVTVDVPRDRAGTFLPTMVPKGSRRLTDVDDMIVSLYAGGMTIRDIQHHMATSMRVDISHETISAVTDAVLDEVMVWQNRQLDEFYPVVFLDALRIKVRDDGRVVNKSAYMAIGVDLDGIKHILGLWIAKEEGASFWAQVCANLSNRGVKDVFIVCCDGLKGLPEAVEATWPNSMVQTCIVHLIRAANRWVAYGDRRGVSAALKKIYTATDEPTAQVALDEFEASELGEKYPRSVKVWRDAWARFVPFLQFPPAARKVIYTTNSIESFNNQLRKATRNRVQFTNDESAIKTLWLMICNIEDKRAAKRAKQGKRVSATAGRLMEGARVSGWKQAINQMAVAYPDRFDKYL
;
A
#
# COMPACT_ATOMS: atom_id res chain seq x y z
N MET A 1 12.52 0.43 4.98
CA MET A 1 11.18 0.05 5.47
C MET A 1 10.85 0.91 6.66
N THR A 2 10.22 2.01 6.42
CA THR A 2 9.66 2.85 7.47
C THR A 2 8.25 2.36 7.76
N THR A 3 8.18 1.39 8.67
CA THR A 3 6.92 1.03 9.31
C THR A 3 6.40 2.30 9.97
N VAL A 4 5.26 2.83 9.45
CA VAL A 4 4.43 3.75 10.25
C VAL A 4 4.38 3.13 11.64
N ALA A 5 4.95 3.83 12.62
CA ALA A 5 5.15 3.29 13.96
C ALA A 5 3.81 2.72 14.44
N ARG A 6 3.66 1.41 14.29
CA ARG A 6 2.55 0.69 14.89
C ARG A 6 2.62 1.05 16.37
N ARG A 7 1.49 1.33 16.96
CA ARG A 7 1.34 1.23 18.42
C ARG A 7 1.59 -0.24 18.78
N ASP A 8 2.88 -0.62 18.69
CA ASP A 8 3.37 -1.92 19.08
C ASP A 8 3.10 -2.03 20.58
N PRO A 9 2.42 -3.05 21.06
CA PRO A 9 2.23 -3.29 22.47
C PRO A 9 3.56 -3.24 23.24
N ALA A 10 4.66 -3.70 22.64
CA ALA A 10 6.01 -3.61 23.17
C ALA A 10 6.50 -2.15 23.28
N ASN A 11 6.14 -1.29 22.32
CA ASN A 11 6.49 0.13 22.35
C ASN A 11 5.65 0.89 23.39
N LYS A 12 4.37 0.55 23.55
CA LYS A 12 3.52 1.09 24.60
C LYS A 12 4.08 0.70 25.98
N ALA A 13 4.43 -0.57 26.18
CA ALA A 13 5.01 -1.04 27.45
C ALA A 13 6.33 -0.34 27.79
N LYS A 14 7.16 -0.03 26.76
CA LYS A 14 8.40 0.77 26.96
C LYS A 14 8.08 2.20 27.39
N ILE A 15 7.10 2.84 26.73
CA ILE A 15 6.67 4.22 27.06
C ILE A 15 6.10 4.25 28.48
N ASP A 16 5.19 3.34 28.82
CA ASP A 16 4.60 3.23 30.16
C ASP A 16 5.68 2.98 31.25
N ALA A 17 6.71 2.18 30.92
CA ALA A 17 7.84 1.94 31.80
C ALA A 17 8.74 3.17 31.99
N ILE A 18 8.94 3.97 30.93
CA ILE A 18 9.68 5.24 31.01
C ILE A 18 8.88 6.25 31.86
N GLU A 19 7.59 6.41 31.57
CA GLU A 19 6.70 7.28 32.36
C GLU A 19 6.74 6.93 33.85
N LYS A 20 6.56 5.65 34.16
CA LYS A 20 6.63 5.17 35.56
C LYS A 20 7.97 5.48 36.25
N LYS A 21 9.09 5.35 35.50
CA LYS A 21 10.42 5.68 36.03
C LYS A 21 10.62 7.18 36.24
N LEU A 22 10.09 8.01 35.32
CA LEU A 22 10.16 9.46 35.43
C LEU A 22 9.34 9.96 36.63
N LEU A 23 8.10 9.50 36.76
CA LEU A 23 7.19 9.91 37.85
C LEU A 23 7.55 9.31 39.22
N ALA A 24 8.32 8.21 39.24
CA ALA A 24 8.82 7.64 40.51
C ALA A 24 9.92 8.48 41.15
N ASN A 25 10.54 9.43 40.43
CA ASN A 25 11.49 10.38 40.98
C ASN A 25 10.77 11.67 41.39
N PRO A 26 10.67 12.01 42.70
CA PRO A 26 9.93 13.19 43.15
C PRO A 26 10.44 14.51 42.57
N ASP A 27 11.76 14.62 42.35
CA ASP A 27 12.36 15.84 41.80
C ASP A 27 11.96 16.04 40.32
N ILE A 28 11.90 14.95 39.57
CA ILE A 28 11.45 14.97 38.15
C ILE A 28 9.95 15.27 38.10
N ALA A 29 9.14 14.64 38.91
CA ALA A 29 7.70 14.88 38.96
C ALA A 29 7.42 16.36 39.28
N LYS A 30 8.08 16.91 40.30
CA LYS A 30 7.97 18.33 40.66
C LYS A 30 8.43 19.27 39.51
N LEU A 31 9.52 18.93 38.84
CA LEU A 31 10.01 19.70 37.70
C LEU A 31 8.99 19.71 36.53
N ILE A 32 8.35 18.57 36.29
CA ILE A 32 7.29 18.48 35.25
C ILE A 32 6.08 19.33 35.65
N ASP A 33 5.68 19.31 36.92
CA ASP A 33 4.58 20.14 37.43
C ASP A 33 4.92 21.64 37.33
N ASP A 34 6.11 22.05 37.75
CA ASP A 34 6.58 23.44 37.66
C ASP A 34 6.66 23.94 36.20
N LEU A 35 7.15 23.11 35.29
CA LEU A 35 7.18 23.42 33.85
C LEU A 35 5.78 23.46 33.24
N GLY A 36 4.88 22.55 33.66
CA GLY A 36 3.49 22.51 33.21
C GLY A 36 2.70 23.74 33.64
N THR A 37 2.99 24.30 34.84
CA THR A 37 2.34 25.54 35.30
C THR A 37 2.91 26.81 34.68
N SER A 38 4.15 26.78 34.20
CA SER A 38 4.84 27.93 33.61
C SER A 38 4.66 28.01 32.07
N THR A 39 4.16 26.95 31.42
CA THR A 39 4.07 26.84 29.99
C THR A 39 2.61 26.79 29.55
N THR A 40 2.18 27.73 28.71
CA THR A 40 0.82 27.81 28.16
C THR A 40 0.58 26.91 26.95
N ASP A 41 1.65 26.42 26.30
CA ASP A 41 1.59 25.52 25.14
C ASP A 41 2.25 24.16 25.48
N ALA A 42 1.45 23.10 25.48
CA ALA A 42 1.94 21.75 25.73
C ALA A 42 3.03 21.32 24.72
N ASN A 43 3.01 21.84 23.49
CA ASN A 43 4.05 21.55 22.50
C ASN A 43 5.39 22.18 22.88
N ASP A 44 5.40 23.35 23.51
CA ASP A 44 6.63 23.99 23.96
C ASP A 44 7.26 23.21 25.11
N LEU A 45 6.44 22.68 26.02
CA LEU A 45 6.90 21.77 27.08
C LEU A 45 7.54 20.52 26.49
N VAL A 46 6.85 19.85 25.56
CA VAL A 46 7.36 18.63 24.90
C VAL A 46 8.65 18.94 24.13
N ARG A 47 8.75 20.07 23.43
CA ARG A 47 9.98 20.48 22.73
C ARG A 47 11.14 20.68 23.69
N GLY A 48 10.92 21.37 24.79
CA GLY A 48 11.95 21.56 25.82
C GLY A 48 12.43 20.23 26.41
N MET A 49 11.51 19.33 26.73
CA MET A 49 11.85 17.98 27.22
C MET A 49 12.60 17.16 26.17
N LEU A 50 12.19 17.23 24.90
CA LEU A 50 12.84 16.55 23.78
C LEU A 50 14.27 17.08 23.57
N GLN A 51 14.44 18.41 23.56
CA GLN A 51 15.75 19.06 23.44
C GLN A 51 16.70 18.60 24.55
N ALA A 52 16.25 18.63 25.80
CA ALA A 52 17.04 18.19 26.95
C ALA A 52 17.41 16.71 26.86
N SER A 53 16.45 15.86 26.47
CA SER A 53 16.65 14.42 26.33
C SER A 53 17.64 14.06 25.22
N ILE A 54 17.54 14.70 24.05
CA ILE A 54 18.46 14.48 22.93
C ILE A 54 19.87 14.98 23.30
N THR A 55 20.00 16.18 23.86
CA THR A 55 21.31 16.74 24.28
C THR A 55 21.98 15.81 25.29
N ARG A 56 21.21 15.29 26.24
CA ARG A 56 21.73 14.37 27.24
C ARG A 56 22.11 13.01 26.65
N GLY A 57 21.30 12.47 25.73
CA GLY A 57 21.59 11.25 24.99
C GLY A 57 22.87 11.37 24.13
N LEU A 58 23.05 12.48 23.42
CA LEU A 58 24.26 12.76 22.65
C LEU A 58 25.52 12.83 23.54
N ASN A 59 25.39 13.37 24.75
CA ASN A 59 26.51 13.35 25.71
C ASN A 59 26.81 11.94 26.21
N ALA A 60 25.80 11.10 26.45
CA ALA A 60 25.98 9.69 26.81
C ALA A 60 26.62 8.88 25.67
N GLU A 61 26.24 9.12 24.40
CA GLU A 61 26.90 8.54 23.24
C GLU A 61 28.39 8.94 23.16
N MET A 62 28.69 10.23 23.47
CA MET A 62 30.08 10.72 23.53
C MET A 62 30.87 10.09 24.69
N ASP A 63 30.24 9.90 25.85
CA ASP A 63 30.87 9.20 27.00
C ASP A 63 31.23 7.77 26.61
N ALA A 64 30.30 7.06 25.97
CA ALA A 64 30.53 5.71 25.49
C ALA A 64 31.63 5.66 24.41
N HIS A 65 31.67 6.65 23.50
CA HIS A 65 32.68 6.76 22.44
C HIS A 65 34.09 7.00 22.98
N LEU A 66 34.23 7.84 24.01
CA LEU A 66 35.51 8.16 24.60
C LEU A 66 35.93 7.22 25.72
N GLY A 67 34.99 6.44 26.29
CA GLY A 67 35.24 5.52 27.42
C GLY A 67 35.32 6.20 28.77
N TYR A 68 34.92 7.49 28.91
CA TYR A 68 34.87 8.22 30.15
C TYR A 68 33.80 9.30 30.18
N GLU A 69 33.24 9.59 31.32
CA GLU A 69 32.24 10.66 31.54
C GLU A 69 32.87 12.06 31.56
N SER A 70 32.07 13.07 31.23
CA SER A 70 32.51 14.45 31.26
C SER A 70 32.89 14.87 32.69
N GLY A 71 34.12 15.38 32.86
CA GLY A 71 34.63 15.84 34.18
C GLY A 71 35.37 14.76 34.98
N ASP A 72 35.26 13.47 34.61
CA ASP A 72 36.00 12.39 35.30
C ASP A 72 37.46 12.32 34.83
N ARG A 73 38.34 12.91 35.62
CA ARG A 73 39.79 12.94 35.32
C ARG A 73 40.45 11.57 35.51
N SER A 74 39.93 10.75 36.43
CA SER A 74 40.51 9.44 36.75
C SER A 74 40.15 8.41 35.66
N ALA A 75 38.91 8.37 35.23
CA ALA A 75 38.47 7.54 34.13
C ALA A 75 39.14 7.96 32.81
N LYS A 76 39.31 9.26 32.57
CA LYS A 76 40.06 9.76 31.42
C LYS A 76 41.50 9.25 31.37
N ALA A 77 42.20 9.24 32.50
CA ALA A 77 43.59 8.71 32.55
C ALA A 77 43.60 7.20 32.38
N ALA A 78 42.59 6.46 32.83
CA ALA A 78 42.47 5.02 32.70
C ALA A 78 42.07 4.58 31.28
N ALA A 79 41.34 5.40 30.55
CA ALA A 79 40.83 5.11 29.19
C ALA A 79 41.93 4.99 28.11
N ARG A 80 43.18 5.41 28.41
CA ARG A 80 44.35 5.35 27.51
C ARG A 80 44.05 5.82 26.09
N THR A 81 43.19 6.85 25.96
CA THR A 81 42.80 7.44 24.66
C THR A 81 43.49 8.78 24.48
N ASP A 82 44.03 9.03 23.30
CA ASP A 82 44.53 10.36 22.88
C ASP A 82 43.43 11.28 22.40
N ASN A 83 42.21 10.77 22.35
CA ASN A 83 41.02 11.55 21.93
C ASN A 83 40.29 12.10 23.18
N TYR A 84 39.76 13.30 23.06
CA TYR A 84 39.05 13.96 24.15
C TYR A 84 37.97 14.92 23.64
N ARG A 85 37.04 15.29 24.52
CA ARG A 85 35.97 16.24 24.20
C ARG A 85 36.54 17.58 23.72
N ASN A 86 35.92 18.11 22.67
CA ASN A 86 36.30 19.37 22.05
C ASN A 86 35.10 20.32 21.94
N GLY A 87 34.39 20.51 23.06
CA GLY A 87 33.20 21.34 23.13
C GLY A 87 31.99 20.73 22.45
N SER A 88 30.99 21.56 22.19
CA SER A 88 29.77 21.25 21.47
C SER A 88 29.43 22.39 20.49
N TYR A 89 28.50 22.13 19.59
CA TYR A 89 27.91 23.16 18.73
C TYR A 89 26.38 23.02 18.71
N PRO A 90 25.65 24.14 18.65
CA PRO A 90 24.22 24.10 18.54
C PRO A 90 23.82 23.65 17.14
N LYS A 91 22.82 22.76 17.08
CA LYS A 91 22.25 22.26 15.83
C LYS A 91 20.74 22.23 15.98
N THR A 92 20.04 22.94 15.10
CA THR A 92 18.59 22.85 15.03
C THR A 92 18.18 21.70 14.14
N VAL A 93 17.27 20.87 14.66
CA VAL A 93 16.65 19.74 13.96
C VAL A 93 15.14 19.83 14.08
N ASP A 94 14.44 19.51 12.99
CA ASP A 94 12.99 19.49 12.95
C ASP A 94 12.46 18.19 13.59
N SER A 95 11.44 18.35 14.43
CA SER A 95 10.74 17.24 15.07
C SER A 95 9.23 17.33 14.79
N ASN A 96 8.47 16.30 15.17
CA ASN A 96 7.01 16.30 15.08
C ASN A 96 6.32 17.37 15.96
N TYR A 97 7.09 17.99 16.86
CA TYR A 97 6.60 19.05 17.75
C TYR A 97 7.14 20.44 17.37
N GLY A 98 7.88 20.53 16.27
CA GLY A 98 8.54 21.72 15.78
C GLY A 98 10.07 21.63 15.89
N PRO A 99 10.78 22.72 15.50
CA PRO A 99 12.24 22.75 15.53
C PRO A 99 12.74 22.71 16.98
N VAL A 100 13.76 21.90 17.26
CA VAL A 100 14.49 21.81 18.53
C VAL A 100 15.97 22.07 18.29
N THR A 101 16.60 22.85 19.19
CA THR A 101 18.03 23.16 19.11
C THR A 101 18.77 22.32 20.14
N VAL A 102 19.64 21.42 19.68
CA VAL A 102 20.40 20.50 20.51
C VAL A 102 21.89 20.82 20.45
N ASP A 103 22.59 20.62 21.55
CA ASP A 103 24.03 20.76 21.60
C ASP A 103 24.70 19.45 21.26
N VAL A 104 25.32 19.39 20.08
CA VAL A 104 26.02 18.20 19.58
C VAL A 104 27.48 18.23 20.05
N PRO A 105 27.93 17.29 20.88
CA PRO A 105 29.31 17.26 21.35
C PRO A 105 30.27 16.89 20.22
N ARG A 106 31.50 17.33 20.33
CA ARG A 106 32.59 17.03 19.42
C ARG A 106 33.76 16.42 20.18
N ASP A 107 34.46 15.51 19.55
CA ASP A 107 35.77 15.02 19.97
C ASP A 107 36.89 15.71 19.17
N ARG A 108 38.10 15.67 19.67
CA ARG A 108 39.24 16.34 19.04
C ARG A 108 39.66 15.65 17.73
N ALA A 109 39.58 14.34 17.69
CA ALA A 109 39.90 13.56 16.51
C ALA A 109 38.85 13.65 15.39
N GLY A 110 37.65 14.16 15.68
CA GLY A 110 36.55 14.27 14.71
C GLY A 110 35.93 12.94 14.31
N THR A 111 36.14 11.89 15.11
CA THR A 111 35.71 10.52 14.84
C THR A 111 34.32 10.19 15.40
N PHE A 112 33.79 11.07 16.26
CA PHE A 112 32.46 10.88 16.84
C PHE A 112 31.36 11.02 15.78
N LEU A 113 30.55 9.98 15.65
CA LEU A 113 29.41 9.93 14.75
C LEU A 113 28.15 9.67 15.59
N PRO A 114 27.39 10.74 15.94
CA PRO A 114 26.20 10.57 16.74
C PRO A 114 25.11 9.81 16.01
N THR A 115 24.46 8.86 16.68
CA THR A 115 23.39 8.04 16.13
C THR A 115 22.01 8.70 16.30
N MET A 116 21.79 9.41 17.42
CA MET A 116 20.53 10.10 17.67
C MET A 116 20.28 11.26 16.71
N VAL A 117 21.34 11.99 16.32
CA VAL A 117 21.29 13.11 15.37
C VAL A 117 22.43 12.97 14.38
N PRO A 118 22.33 12.15 13.35
CA PRO A 118 23.39 11.89 12.39
C PRO A 118 23.98 13.14 11.76
N LYS A 119 25.26 13.12 11.42
CA LYS A 119 25.96 14.23 10.78
C LYS A 119 25.25 14.58 9.47
N GLY A 120 24.94 15.87 9.27
CA GLY A 120 24.21 16.33 8.08
C GLY A 120 22.67 16.25 8.19
N SER A 121 22.10 15.48 9.11
CA SER A 121 20.64 15.43 9.30
C SER A 121 20.12 16.78 9.81
N ARG A 122 19.06 17.27 9.19
CA ARG A 122 18.31 18.46 9.64
C ARG A 122 16.96 18.13 10.24
N ARG A 123 16.54 16.88 10.18
CA ARG A 123 15.26 16.38 10.68
C ARG A 123 15.48 15.09 11.45
N LEU A 124 14.60 14.84 12.41
CA LEU A 124 14.47 13.53 13.03
C LEU A 124 13.76 12.59 12.06
N THR A 125 14.04 11.30 12.15
CA THR A 125 13.54 10.27 11.22
C THR A 125 12.01 10.22 11.14
N ASP A 126 11.34 10.54 12.26
CA ASP A 126 9.88 10.55 12.36
C ASP A 126 9.21 11.64 11.50
N VAL A 127 9.91 12.74 11.19
CA VAL A 127 9.41 13.80 10.29
C VAL A 127 9.35 13.29 8.84
N ASP A 128 10.36 12.59 8.38
CA ASP A 128 10.39 12.00 7.04
C ASP A 128 9.32 10.91 6.89
N ASP A 129 9.13 10.08 7.93
CA ASP A 129 8.04 9.08 7.98
C ASP A 129 6.66 9.72 7.91
N MET A 130 6.48 10.84 8.60
CA MET A 130 5.22 11.59 8.54
C MET A 130 4.97 12.13 7.12
N ILE A 131 5.98 12.72 6.47
CA ILE A 131 5.87 13.20 5.08
C ILE A 131 5.42 12.07 4.16
N VAL A 132 6.06 10.90 4.24
CA VAL A 132 5.71 9.71 3.46
C VAL A 132 4.27 9.26 3.76
N SER A 133 3.86 9.26 5.04
CA SER A 133 2.50 8.87 5.45
C SER A 133 1.43 9.83 4.91
N LEU A 134 1.65 11.13 4.97
CA LEU A 134 0.74 12.16 4.42
C LEU A 134 0.64 12.03 2.90
N TYR A 135 1.78 11.80 2.23
CA TYR A 135 1.82 11.57 0.79
C TYR A 135 1.08 10.30 0.38
N ALA A 136 1.26 9.20 1.12
CA ALA A 136 0.51 7.95 0.98
C ALA A 136 -1.00 8.13 1.24
N GLY A 137 -1.38 9.11 2.05
CA GLY A 137 -2.77 9.53 2.28
C GLY A 137 -3.40 10.29 1.11
N GLY A 138 -2.61 10.64 0.09
CA GLY A 138 -3.07 11.35 -1.11
C GLY A 138 -2.87 12.88 -1.08
N MET A 139 -2.17 13.43 -0.08
CA MET A 139 -1.84 14.84 -0.05
C MET A 139 -0.82 15.19 -1.14
N THR A 140 -0.98 16.36 -1.74
CA THR A 140 0.05 16.92 -2.65
C THR A 140 1.25 17.43 -1.85
N ILE A 141 2.39 17.65 -2.52
CA ILE A 141 3.58 18.21 -1.86
C ILE A 141 3.27 19.58 -1.24
N ARG A 142 2.44 20.40 -1.90
CA ARG A 142 2.02 21.70 -1.37
C ARG A 142 1.12 21.57 -0.14
N ASP A 143 0.21 20.60 -0.14
CA ASP A 143 -0.65 20.34 1.03
C ASP A 143 0.18 19.85 2.21
N ILE A 144 1.19 19.01 1.96
CA ILE A 144 2.13 18.54 2.99
C ILE A 144 2.94 19.71 3.54
N GLN A 145 3.51 20.56 2.68
CA GLN A 145 4.25 21.76 3.09
C GLN A 145 3.38 22.65 3.97
N HIS A 146 2.15 22.96 3.54
CA HIS A 146 1.22 23.77 4.32
C HIS A 146 0.87 23.09 5.65
N HIS A 147 0.61 21.79 5.66
CA HIS A 147 0.32 21.03 6.88
C HIS A 147 1.49 21.05 7.87
N MET A 148 2.71 20.85 7.40
CA MET A 148 3.92 20.89 8.24
C MET A 148 4.13 22.27 8.84
N ALA A 149 3.97 23.32 8.05
CA ALA A 149 4.11 24.71 8.53
C ALA A 149 3.04 25.09 9.56
N THR A 150 1.76 24.74 9.30
CA THR A 150 0.64 25.17 10.16
C THR A 150 0.46 24.30 11.40
N SER A 151 0.63 22.98 11.28
CA SER A 151 0.35 22.05 12.36
C SER A 151 1.58 21.70 13.20
N MET A 152 2.77 21.68 12.57
CA MET A 152 4.03 21.26 13.20
C MET A 152 4.99 22.43 13.42
N ARG A 153 4.69 23.62 12.86
CA ARG A 153 5.58 24.80 12.87
C ARG A 153 6.97 24.49 12.29
N VAL A 154 7.02 23.56 11.32
CA VAL A 154 8.24 23.16 10.61
C VAL A 154 8.14 23.64 9.18
N ASP A 155 9.07 24.47 8.75
CA ASP A 155 9.15 24.96 7.37
C ASP A 155 10.05 24.04 6.56
N ILE A 156 9.43 23.28 5.65
CA ILE A 156 10.12 22.31 4.78
C ILE A 156 9.92 22.75 3.33
N SER A 157 11.03 22.81 2.58
CA SER A 157 10.95 23.20 1.17
C SER A 157 10.25 22.11 0.33
N HIS A 158 9.67 22.55 -0.78
CA HIS A 158 9.03 21.68 -1.76
C HIS A 158 9.99 20.60 -2.28
N GLU A 159 11.25 20.98 -2.54
CA GLU A 159 12.32 20.10 -3.01
C GLU A 159 12.65 19.04 -1.98
N THR A 160 12.68 19.40 -0.70
CA THR A 160 12.94 18.46 0.39
C THR A 160 11.83 17.40 0.50
N ILE A 161 10.55 17.83 0.44
CA ILE A 161 9.41 16.89 0.48
C ILE A 161 9.46 15.98 -0.76
N SER A 162 9.82 16.52 -1.93
CA SER A 162 10.01 15.71 -3.14
C SER A 162 11.11 14.66 -2.92
N ALA A 163 12.28 15.07 -2.45
CA ALA A 163 13.41 14.17 -2.22
C ALA A 163 13.08 13.05 -1.21
N VAL A 164 12.42 13.39 -0.09
CA VAL A 164 11.96 12.39 0.90
C VAL A 164 11.01 11.37 0.27
N THR A 165 10.06 11.85 -0.56
CA THR A 165 9.13 10.95 -1.22
C THR A 165 9.75 10.21 -2.41
N ASP A 166 10.80 10.73 -3.04
CA ASP A 166 11.51 10.10 -4.15
C ASP A 166 12.42 8.96 -3.68
N ALA A 167 12.92 9.01 -2.45
CA ALA A 167 13.68 7.90 -1.83
C ALA A 167 12.88 6.57 -1.79
N VAL A 168 11.55 6.65 -1.90
CA VAL A 168 10.67 5.48 -1.97
C VAL A 168 10.78 4.74 -3.32
N LEU A 169 11.28 5.39 -4.38
CA LEU A 169 11.34 4.79 -5.72
C LEU A 169 12.21 3.53 -5.77
N ASP A 170 13.29 3.48 -5.02
CA ASP A 170 14.14 2.28 -4.94
C ASP A 170 13.36 1.09 -4.35
N GLU A 171 12.55 1.34 -3.31
CA GLU A 171 11.69 0.29 -2.73
C GLU A 171 10.60 -0.16 -3.73
N VAL A 172 10.05 0.78 -4.51
CA VAL A 172 9.09 0.47 -5.59
C VAL A 172 9.76 -0.43 -6.62
N MET A 173 10.98 -0.14 -7.04
CA MET A 173 11.72 -0.95 -8.01
C MET A 173 12.01 -2.36 -7.48
N VAL A 174 12.44 -2.49 -6.23
CA VAL A 174 12.63 -3.79 -5.58
C VAL A 174 11.32 -4.57 -5.52
N TRP A 175 10.23 -3.92 -5.12
CA TRP A 175 8.91 -4.54 -5.08
C TRP A 175 8.41 -4.96 -6.47
N GLN A 176 8.57 -4.11 -7.47
CA GLN A 176 8.12 -4.37 -8.85
C GLN A 176 8.88 -5.54 -9.49
N ASN A 177 10.12 -5.77 -9.08
CA ASN A 177 10.98 -6.84 -9.62
C ASN A 177 11.10 -8.07 -8.71
N ARG A 178 10.35 -8.11 -7.59
CA ARG A 178 10.43 -9.25 -6.66
C ARG A 178 9.98 -10.55 -7.29
N GLN A 179 10.51 -11.66 -6.80
CA GLN A 179 10.07 -13.00 -7.16
C GLN A 179 8.60 -13.21 -6.78
N LEU A 180 7.85 -13.86 -7.65
CA LEU A 180 6.45 -14.24 -7.48
C LEU A 180 6.32 -15.75 -7.34
N ASP A 181 5.14 -16.20 -6.88
CA ASP A 181 4.84 -17.63 -6.81
C ASP A 181 4.69 -18.21 -8.22
N GLU A 182 5.00 -19.49 -8.38
CA GLU A 182 4.98 -20.16 -9.67
C GLU A 182 3.56 -20.33 -10.23
N PHE A 183 2.56 -20.38 -9.35
CA PHE A 183 1.17 -20.62 -9.73
C PHE A 183 0.20 -19.69 -9.00
N TYR A 184 -0.73 -19.15 -9.76
CA TYR A 184 -1.86 -18.39 -9.24
C TYR A 184 -3.18 -18.98 -9.75
N PRO A 185 -4.04 -19.54 -8.87
CA PRO A 185 -5.37 -20.00 -9.23
C PRO A 185 -6.22 -18.94 -9.91
N VAL A 186 -6.11 -17.66 -9.50
CA VAL A 186 -6.84 -16.56 -10.13
C VAL A 186 -5.96 -15.32 -10.17
N VAL A 187 -5.89 -14.69 -11.34
CA VAL A 187 -5.29 -13.36 -11.52
C VAL A 187 -6.37 -12.40 -12.03
N PHE A 188 -6.51 -11.27 -11.37
CA PHE A 188 -7.38 -10.19 -11.80
C PHE A 188 -6.55 -9.06 -12.38
N LEU A 189 -6.97 -8.57 -13.54
CA LEU A 189 -6.39 -7.39 -14.19
C LEU A 189 -7.44 -6.28 -14.23
N ASP A 190 -7.11 -5.13 -13.67
CA ASP A 190 -7.99 -3.96 -13.63
C ASP A 190 -7.19 -2.68 -13.88
N ALA A 191 -7.86 -1.66 -14.35
CA ALA A 191 -7.28 -0.37 -14.68
C ALA A 191 -7.92 0.78 -13.91
N LEU A 192 -7.08 1.69 -13.44
CA LEU A 192 -7.48 2.95 -12.84
C LEU A 192 -7.12 4.10 -13.79
N ARG A 193 -8.11 4.88 -14.23
CA ARG A 193 -7.85 6.08 -15.02
C ARG A 193 -7.25 7.18 -14.15
N ILE A 194 -6.11 7.71 -14.58
CA ILE A 194 -5.37 8.79 -13.94
C ILE A 194 -5.01 9.87 -14.96
N LYS A 195 -4.79 11.09 -14.47
CA LYS A 195 -4.29 12.18 -15.29
C LYS A 195 -2.80 12.38 -14.99
N VAL A 196 -1.99 12.36 -16.02
CA VAL A 196 -0.54 12.52 -15.90
C VAL A 196 -0.09 13.61 -16.85
N ARG A 197 0.86 14.45 -16.42
CA ARG A 197 1.51 15.40 -17.31
C ARG A 197 2.55 14.66 -18.15
N ASP A 198 2.44 14.81 -19.47
CA ASP A 198 3.28 14.20 -20.47
C ASP A 198 3.57 15.24 -21.55
N ASP A 199 4.83 15.52 -21.83
CA ASP A 199 5.27 16.57 -22.75
C ASP A 199 4.56 17.92 -22.58
N GLY A 200 4.46 18.37 -21.32
CA GLY A 200 3.82 19.65 -20.96
C GLY A 200 2.30 19.66 -21.00
N ARG A 201 1.65 18.58 -21.42
CA ARG A 201 0.18 18.45 -21.52
C ARG A 201 -0.34 17.44 -20.50
N VAL A 202 -1.56 17.66 -20.05
CA VAL A 202 -2.25 16.68 -19.19
C VAL A 202 -2.98 15.68 -20.06
N VAL A 203 -2.56 14.42 -19.97
CA VAL A 203 -3.17 13.30 -20.71
C VAL A 203 -3.80 12.30 -19.76
N ASN A 204 -4.83 11.61 -20.24
CA ASN A 204 -5.40 10.49 -19.51
C ASN A 204 -4.54 9.25 -19.80
N LYS A 205 -4.01 8.65 -18.74
CA LYS A 205 -3.35 7.33 -18.79
C LYS A 205 -4.12 6.34 -17.94
N SER A 206 -3.84 5.06 -18.11
CA SER A 206 -4.36 3.99 -17.27
C SER A 206 -3.24 3.41 -16.42
N ALA A 207 -3.49 3.30 -15.11
CA ALA A 207 -2.66 2.54 -14.20
C ALA A 207 -3.25 1.13 -14.09
N TYR A 208 -2.58 0.14 -14.66
CA TYR A 208 -2.98 -1.26 -14.67
C TYR A 208 -2.39 -1.97 -13.46
N MET A 209 -3.20 -2.79 -12.82
CA MET A 209 -2.81 -3.59 -11.68
C MET A 209 -3.14 -5.05 -11.93
N ALA A 210 -2.18 -5.92 -11.65
CA ALA A 210 -2.39 -7.36 -11.57
C ALA A 210 -2.52 -7.77 -10.10
N ILE A 211 -3.59 -8.46 -9.76
CA ILE A 211 -3.87 -8.98 -8.42
C ILE A 211 -3.98 -10.49 -8.51
N GLY A 212 -3.00 -11.21 -7.98
CA GLY A 212 -3.00 -12.67 -7.89
C GLY A 212 -3.64 -13.15 -6.59
N VAL A 213 -4.35 -14.26 -6.66
CA VAL A 213 -4.79 -15.00 -5.48
C VAL A 213 -3.93 -16.26 -5.41
N ASP A 214 -3.23 -16.46 -4.30
CA ASP A 214 -2.39 -17.63 -4.08
C ASP A 214 -3.20 -18.88 -3.66
N LEU A 215 -2.51 -20.00 -3.44
CA LEU A 215 -3.12 -21.25 -3.01
C LEU A 215 -3.81 -21.14 -1.65
N ASP A 216 -3.38 -20.27 -0.78
CA ASP A 216 -3.98 -19.99 0.53
C ASP A 216 -5.18 -19.02 0.45
N GLY A 217 -5.47 -18.49 -0.73
CA GLY A 217 -6.52 -17.50 -0.98
C GLY A 217 -6.16 -16.10 -0.53
N ILE A 218 -4.88 -15.80 -0.41
CA ILE A 218 -4.39 -14.47 -0.08
C ILE A 218 -4.21 -13.69 -1.38
N LYS A 219 -4.68 -12.44 -1.40
CA LYS A 219 -4.54 -11.56 -2.55
C LYS A 219 -3.24 -10.79 -2.48
N HIS A 220 -2.47 -10.83 -3.55
CA HIS A 220 -1.22 -10.10 -3.71
C HIS A 220 -1.30 -9.18 -4.93
N ILE A 221 -0.79 -7.95 -4.80
CA ILE A 221 -0.62 -7.10 -5.97
C ILE A 221 0.68 -7.50 -6.64
N LEU A 222 0.57 -8.10 -7.82
CA LEU A 222 1.71 -8.66 -8.53
C LEU A 222 2.55 -7.59 -9.22
N GLY A 223 1.90 -6.50 -9.67
CA GLY A 223 2.58 -5.39 -10.32
C GLY A 223 1.65 -4.24 -10.64
N LEU A 224 2.26 -3.11 -10.99
CA LEU A 224 1.62 -1.85 -11.36
C LEU A 224 2.31 -1.29 -12.61
N TRP A 225 1.55 -0.99 -13.66
CA TRP A 225 2.06 -0.44 -14.91
C TRP A 225 1.23 0.76 -15.33
N ILE A 226 1.88 1.76 -15.93
CA ILE A 226 1.18 2.93 -16.48
C ILE A 226 1.36 2.93 -17.99
N ALA A 227 0.27 3.05 -18.73
CA ALA A 227 0.28 3.19 -20.16
C ALA A 227 -0.78 4.19 -20.64
N LYS A 228 -0.45 4.88 -21.73
CA LYS A 228 -1.37 5.79 -22.44
C LYS A 228 -2.37 5.01 -23.28
N GLU A 229 -1.87 3.98 -23.94
CA GLU A 229 -2.63 3.13 -24.86
C GLU A 229 -2.54 1.68 -24.41
N GLU A 230 -3.62 0.99 -24.65
CA GLU A 230 -3.79 -0.42 -24.36
C GLU A 230 -3.72 -1.19 -25.68
N GLY A 231 -2.89 -2.23 -25.73
CA GLY A 231 -2.76 -3.04 -26.92
C GLY A 231 -2.03 -4.36 -26.65
N ALA A 232 -1.98 -5.23 -27.66
CA ALA A 232 -1.38 -6.55 -27.54
C ALA A 232 0.09 -6.50 -27.09
N SER A 233 0.88 -5.54 -27.61
CA SER A 233 2.28 -5.37 -27.21
C SER A 233 2.45 -5.00 -25.72
N PHE A 234 1.58 -4.13 -25.20
CA PHE A 234 1.58 -3.78 -23.78
C PHE A 234 1.28 -5.02 -22.90
N TRP A 235 0.25 -5.78 -23.26
CA TRP A 235 -0.12 -6.98 -22.50
C TRP A 235 0.92 -8.08 -22.61
N ALA A 236 1.57 -8.25 -23.78
CA ALA A 236 2.70 -9.16 -23.92
C ALA A 236 3.85 -8.80 -22.97
N GLN A 237 4.16 -7.50 -22.82
CA GLN A 237 5.17 -7.04 -21.86
C GLN A 237 4.76 -7.30 -20.41
N VAL A 238 3.49 -7.08 -20.04
CA VAL A 238 2.96 -7.36 -18.69
C VAL A 238 3.05 -8.85 -18.38
N CYS A 239 2.59 -9.71 -19.28
CA CYS A 239 2.64 -11.17 -19.12
C CYS A 239 4.11 -11.67 -19.04
N ALA A 240 4.99 -11.18 -19.92
CA ALA A 240 6.41 -11.50 -19.89
C ALA A 240 7.09 -11.04 -18.58
N ASN A 241 6.74 -9.84 -18.07
CA ASN A 241 7.26 -9.36 -16.78
C ASN A 241 6.84 -10.30 -15.64
N LEU A 242 5.58 -10.72 -15.58
CA LEU A 242 5.11 -11.66 -14.55
C LEU A 242 5.79 -13.03 -14.68
N SER A 243 5.92 -13.54 -15.90
CA SER A 243 6.61 -14.81 -16.17
C SER A 243 8.09 -14.77 -15.78
N ASN A 244 8.82 -13.70 -16.14
CA ASN A 244 10.23 -13.52 -15.79
C ASN A 244 10.44 -13.42 -14.27
N ARG A 245 9.42 -13.01 -13.53
CA ARG A 245 9.42 -12.94 -12.07
C ARG A 245 8.97 -14.24 -11.40
N GLY A 246 8.77 -15.31 -12.17
CA GLY A 246 8.56 -16.67 -11.65
C GLY A 246 7.17 -17.23 -11.88
N VAL A 247 6.20 -16.49 -12.42
CA VAL A 247 4.85 -17.02 -12.68
C VAL A 247 4.90 -17.98 -13.86
N LYS A 248 4.86 -19.28 -13.57
CA LYS A 248 4.89 -20.33 -14.58
C LYS A 248 3.51 -20.70 -15.13
N ASP A 249 2.48 -20.53 -14.29
CA ASP A 249 1.11 -20.89 -14.67
C ASP A 249 0.06 -20.02 -13.95
N VAL A 250 -1.02 -19.73 -14.65
CA VAL A 250 -2.21 -19.06 -14.12
C VAL A 250 -3.43 -19.87 -14.56
N PHE A 251 -4.31 -20.23 -13.63
CA PHE A 251 -5.48 -21.02 -13.99
C PHE A 251 -6.59 -20.15 -14.61
N ILE A 252 -6.96 -19.05 -13.96
CA ILE A 252 -8.00 -18.12 -14.44
C ILE A 252 -7.47 -16.70 -14.46
N VAL A 253 -7.62 -16.02 -15.61
CA VAL A 253 -7.35 -14.59 -15.76
C VAL A 253 -8.68 -13.85 -15.90
N CYS A 254 -9.02 -13.00 -14.95
CA CYS A 254 -10.21 -12.16 -14.97
C CYS A 254 -9.87 -10.73 -15.38
N CYS A 255 -10.49 -10.21 -16.43
CA CYS A 255 -10.24 -8.87 -16.94
C CYS A 255 -11.50 -8.15 -17.42
N ASP A 256 -11.43 -6.85 -17.63
CA ASP A 256 -12.52 -6.00 -18.15
C ASP A 256 -12.36 -5.78 -19.64
N GLY A 257 -12.61 -6.84 -20.45
CA GLY A 257 -12.69 -6.73 -21.90
C GLY A 257 -11.48 -6.09 -22.60
N LEU A 258 -10.29 -6.23 -22.01
CA LEU A 258 -9.04 -5.60 -22.42
C LEU A 258 -8.57 -6.16 -23.78
N LYS A 259 -8.41 -5.28 -24.78
CA LYS A 259 -8.02 -5.69 -26.13
C LYS A 259 -6.58 -6.19 -26.18
N GLY A 260 -6.35 -7.35 -26.80
CA GLY A 260 -5.04 -7.96 -26.97
C GLY A 260 -4.52 -8.68 -25.71
N LEU A 261 -5.27 -8.67 -24.59
CA LEU A 261 -4.90 -9.42 -23.41
C LEU A 261 -5.12 -10.93 -23.55
N PRO A 262 -6.27 -11.41 -24.09
CA PRO A 262 -6.46 -12.85 -24.26
C PRO A 262 -5.33 -13.50 -25.06
N GLU A 263 -4.92 -12.88 -26.14
CA GLU A 263 -3.85 -13.34 -27.03
C GLU A 263 -2.48 -13.35 -26.31
N ALA A 264 -2.20 -12.33 -25.49
CA ALA A 264 -0.97 -12.27 -24.70
C ALA A 264 -0.94 -13.33 -23.59
N VAL A 265 -2.07 -13.59 -22.95
CA VAL A 265 -2.20 -14.64 -21.92
C VAL A 265 -2.03 -16.03 -22.55
N GLU A 266 -2.71 -16.31 -23.68
CA GLU A 266 -2.61 -17.57 -24.38
C GLU A 266 -1.18 -17.85 -24.87
N ALA A 267 -0.48 -16.82 -25.36
CA ALA A 267 0.92 -16.95 -25.77
C ALA A 267 1.88 -17.22 -24.57
N THR A 268 1.56 -16.71 -23.38
CA THR A 268 2.44 -16.84 -22.20
C THR A 268 2.08 -18.08 -21.36
N TRP A 269 0.78 -18.29 -21.13
CA TRP A 269 0.22 -19.39 -20.35
C TRP A 269 -0.91 -20.07 -21.12
N PRO A 270 -0.59 -21.00 -22.05
CA PRO A 270 -1.55 -21.58 -23.00
C PRO A 270 -2.75 -22.28 -22.36
N ASN A 271 -2.57 -22.75 -21.14
CA ASN A 271 -3.61 -23.47 -20.40
C ASN A 271 -4.48 -22.55 -19.51
N SER A 272 -4.30 -21.23 -19.56
CA SER A 272 -5.08 -20.27 -18.79
C SER A 272 -6.45 -20.04 -19.41
N MET A 273 -7.47 -19.92 -18.56
CA MET A 273 -8.81 -19.51 -18.98
C MET A 273 -8.99 -18.01 -18.81
N VAL A 274 -9.14 -17.29 -19.91
CA VAL A 274 -9.39 -15.85 -19.88
C VAL A 274 -10.88 -15.60 -19.77
N GLN A 275 -11.28 -14.82 -18.78
CA GLN A 275 -12.65 -14.57 -18.41
C GLN A 275 -12.95 -13.09 -18.29
N THR A 276 -14.11 -12.67 -18.83
CA THR A 276 -14.62 -11.32 -18.59
C THR A 276 -15.14 -11.17 -17.15
N CYS A 277 -14.73 -10.12 -16.49
CA CYS A 277 -15.16 -9.81 -15.13
C CYS A 277 -16.69 -9.59 -15.06
N ILE A 278 -17.40 -10.49 -14.37
CA ILE A 278 -18.86 -10.44 -14.21
C ILE A 278 -19.33 -9.11 -13.61
N VAL A 279 -18.58 -8.57 -12.68
CA VAL A 279 -18.93 -7.29 -12.03
C VAL A 279 -18.87 -6.13 -13.01
N HIS A 280 -17.86 -6.13 -13.90
CA HIS A 280 -17.78 -5.13 -14.96
C HIS A 280 -18.89 -5.29 -15.99
N LEU A 281 -19.26 -6.52 -16.37
CA LEU A 281 -20.44 -6.77 -17.22
C LEU A 281 -21.74 -6.21 -16.59
N ILE A 282 -21.98 -6.50 -15.31
CA ILE A 282 -23.16 -5.97 -14.60
C ILE A 282 -23.14 -4.44 -14.58
N ARG A 283 -21.98 -3.82 -14.35
CA ARG A 283 -21.87 -2.36 -14.38
C ARG A 283 -22.10 -1.78 -15.76
N ALA A 284 -21.51 -2.38 -16.78
CA ALA A 284 -21.65 -1.94 -18.16
C ALA A 284 -23.13 -2.01 -18.58
N ALA A 285 -23.84 -3.08 -18.24
CA ALA A 285 -25.26 -3.24 -18.48
C ALA A 285 -26.07 -2.17 -17.75
N ASN A 286 -25.80 -1.93 -16.44
CA ASN A 286 -26.54 -0.95 -15.64
C ASN A 286 -26.19 0.51 -15.98
N ARG A 287 -25.15 0.79 -16.77
CA ARG A 287 -24.79 2.17 -17.17
C ARG A 287 -25.93 2.89 -17.89
N TRP A 288 -26.73 2.15 -18.65
CA TRP A 288 -27.79 2.67 -19.49
C TRP A 288 -29.19 2.56 -18.84
N VAL A 289 -29.25 2.06 -17.60
CA VAL A 289 -30.50 1.77 -16.87
C VAL A 289 -30.81 2.91 -15.89
N ALA A 290 -32.05 3.41 -15.94
CA ALA A 290 -32.54 4.39 -14.97
C ALA A 290 -32.45 3.84 -13.54
N TYR A 291 -32.21 4.70 -12.57
CA TYR A 291 -31.94 4.30 -11.18
C TYR A 291 -33.03 3.37 -10.59
N GLY A 292 -34.31 3.69 -10.83
CA GLY A 292 -35.44 2.90 -10.34
C GLY A 292 -35.49 1.48 -10.89
N ASP A 293 -35.03 1.27 -12.13
CA ASP A 293 -35.10 -0.03 -12.82
C ASP A 293 -33.87 -0.90 -12.62
N ARG A 294 -32.79 -0.33 -12.06
CA ARG A 294 -31.52 -1.07 -11.85
C ARG A 294 -31.68 -2.32 -11.01
N ARG A 295 -32.60 -2.31 -10.03
CA ARG A 295 -32.87 -3.47 -9.19
C ARG A 295 -33.48 -4.61 -10.01
N GLY A 296 -34.44 -4.31 -10.87
CA GLY A 296 -35.07 -5.28 -11.77
C GLY A 296 -34.10 -5.86 -12.78
N VAL A 297 -33.35 -4.98 -13.48
CA VAL A 297 -32.32 -5.40 -14.44
C VAL A 297 -31.25 -6.27 -13.75
N SER A 298 -30.73 -5.84 -12.59
CA SER A 298 -29.73 -6.64 -11.86
C SER A 298 -30.28 -8.00 -11.39
N ALA A 299 -31.58 -8.10 -11.09
CA ALA A 299 -32.22 -9.37 -10.74
C ALA A 299 -32.32 -10.31 -11.96
N ALA A 300 -32.65 -9.78 -13.14
CA ALA A 300 -32.61 -10.54 -14.40
C ALA A 300 -31.21 -11.01 -14.75
N LEU A 301 -30.23 -10.11 -14.72
CA LEU A 301 -28.81 -10.45 -14.95
C LEU A 301 -28.30 -11.51 -13.96
N LYS A 302 -28.77 -11.50 -12.71
CA LYS A 302 -28.40 -12.50 -11.71
C LYS A 302 -28.75 -13.91 -12.16
N LYS A 303 -29.91 -14.13 -12.79
CA LYS A 303 -30.29 -15.45 -13.28
C LYS A 303 -29.30 -15.99 -14.32
N ILE A 304 -28.68 -15.11 -15.15
CA ILE A 304 -27.72 -15.49 -16.17
C ILE A 304 -26.43 -16.00 -15.55
N TYR A 305 -25.78 -15.22 -14.66
CA TYR A 305 -24.49 -15.62 -14.11
C TYR A 305 -24.55 -16.59 -12.92
N THR A 306 -25.74 -16.88 -12.42
CA THR A 306 -25.94 -17.94 -11.41
C THR A 306 -26.52 -19.22 -12.01
N ALA A 307 -26.76 -19.27 -13.31
CA ALA A 307 -27.22 -20.46 -14.02
C ALA A 307 -26.28 -21.64 -13.82
N THR A 308 -26.80 -22.86 -13.84
CA THR A 308 -26.03 -24.10 -13.66
C THR A 308 -25.07 -24.35 -14.81
N ASP A 309 -25.49 -24.04 -16.02
CA ASP A 309 -24.81 -24.32 -17.28
C ASP A 309 -25.12 -23.28 -18.35
N GLU A 310 -24.47 -23.40 -19.49
CA GLU A 310 -24.63 -22.47 -20.62
C GLU A 310 -26.06 -22.46 -21.19
N PRO A 311 -26.73 -23.60 -21.46
CA PRO A 311 -28.10 -23.58 -21.96
C PRO A 311 -29.06 -22.84 -21.03
N THR A 312 -28.97 -23.08 -19.73
CA THR A 312 -29.80 -22.39 -18.72
C THR A 312 -29.49 -20.88 -18.68
N ALA A 313 -28.24 -20.49 -18.81
CA ALA A 313 -27.85 -19.09 -18.88
C ALA A 313 -28.36 -18.43 -20.17
N GLN A 314 -28.33 -19.14 -21.29
CA GLN A 314 -28.85 -18.66 -22.58
C GLN A 314 -30.36 -18.39 -22.49
N VAL A 315 -31.13 -19.35 -21.92
CA VAL A 315 -32.57 -19.16 -21.68
C VAL A 315 -32.83 -17.94 -20.81
N ALA A 316 -32.05 -17.77 -19.73
CA ALA A 316 -32.22 -16.62 -18.84
C ALA A 316 -31.90 -15.28 -19.52
N LEU A 317 -30.94 -15.25 -20.48
CA LEU A 317 -30.66 -14.07 -21.28
C LEU A 317 -31.78 -13.78 -22.30
N ASP A 318 -32.31 -14.82 -22.95
CA ASP A 318 -33.43 -14.70 -23.88
C ASP A 318 -34.71 -14.22 -23.18
N GLU A 319 -35.00 -14.75 -21.97
CA GLU A 319 -36.09 -14.26 -21.13
C GLU A 319 -35.90 -12.78 -20.74
N PHE A 320 -34.68 -12.38 -20.40
CA PHE A 320 -34.40 -10.98 -20.09
C PHE A 320 -34.59 -10.09 -21.31
N GLU A 321 -34.14 -10.50 -22.49
CA GLU A 321 -34.28 -9.76 -23.74
C GLU A 321 -35.78 -9.56 -24.10
N ALA A 322 -36.60 -10.62 -23.96
CA ALA A 322 -38.03 -10.59 -24.22
C ALA A 322 -38.87 -9.91 -23.11
N SER A 323 -38.25 -9.52 -21.98
CA SER A 323 -38.97 -8.85 -20.91
C SER A 323 -39.16 -7.37 -21.17
N GLU A 324 -40.16 -6.74 -20.50
CA GLU A 324 -40.39 -5.29 -20.55
C GLU A 324 -39.09 -4.48 -20.26
N LEU A 325 -38.28 -4.94 -19.33
CA LEU A 325 -37.01 -4.29 -19.02
C LEU A 325 -35.95 -4.50 -20.12
N GLY A 326 -35.93 -5.66 -20.77
CA GLY A 326 -35.03 -5.93 -21.88
C GLY A 326 -35.36 -5.08 -23.10
N GLU A 327 -36.66 -4.97 -23.46
CA GLU A 327 -37.16 -4.10 -24.52
C GLU A 327 -36.87 -2.62 -24.23
N LYS A 328 -37.04 -2.19 -22.99
CA LYS A 328 -36.74 -0.82 -22.54
C LYS A 328 -35.25 -0.50 -22.55
N TYR A 329 -34.38 -1.49 -22.28
CA TYR A 329 -32.93 -1.32 -22.17
C TYR A 329 -32.13 -2.26 -23.10
N PRO A 330 -32.31 -2.21 -24.43
CA PRO A 330 -31.69 -3.15 -25.35
C PRO A 330 -30.15 -3.09 -25.33
N ARG A 331 -29.56 -1.95 -24.94
CA ARG A 331 -28.12 -1.83 -24.75
C ARG A 331 -27.61 -2.67 -23.57
N SER A 332 -28.42 -2.85 -22.54
CA SER A 332 -28.08 -3.71 -21.40
C SER A 332 -27.99 -5.19 -21.81
N VAL A 333 -28.95 -5.63 -22.66
CA VAL A 333 -28.93 -6.98 -23.26
C VAL A 333 -27.74 -7.14 -24.18
N LYS A 334 -27.50 -6.16 -25.07
CA LYS A 334 -26.38 -6.20 -26.02
C LYS A 334 -25.02 -6.38 -25.34
N VAL A 335 -24.76 -5.76 -24.18
CA VAL A 335 -23.53 -5.92 -23.42
C VAL A 335 -23.25 -7.40 -23.12
N TRP A 336 -24.25 -8.17 -22.75
CA TRP A 336 -24.12 -9.61 -22.44
C TRP A 336 -24.00 -10.45 -23.71
N ARG A 337 -24.74 -10.13 -24.76
CA ARG A 337 -24.62 -10.80 -26.07
C ARG A 337 -23.21 -10.64 -26.65
N ASP A 338 -22.68 -9.42 -26.66
CA ASP A 338 -21.34 -9.13 -27.19
C ASP A 338 -20.22 -9.81 -26.37
N ALA A 339 -20.45 -10.01 -25.07
CA ALA A 339 -19.48 -10.66 -24.18
C ALA A 339 -19.67 -12.18 -24.02
N TRP A 340 -20.69 -12.77 -24.66
CA TRP A 340 -21.14 -14.13 -24.40
C TRP A 340 -20.01 -15.17 -24.47
N ALA A 341 -19.25 -15.20 -25.53
CA ALA A 341 -18.17 -16.17 -25.72
C ALA A 341 -17.07 -16.09 -24.65
N ARG A 342 -16.86 -14.89 -24.05
CA ARG A 342 -15.90 -14.69 -22.94
C ARG A 342 -16.52 -14.86 -21.56
N PHE A 343 -17.84 -14.91 -21.48
CA PHE A 343 -18.60 -15.18 -20.26
C PHE A 343 -18.79 -16.68 -20.02
N VAL A 344 -19.10 -17.44 -21.06
CA VAL A 344 -19.44 -18.86 -20.99
C VAL A 344 -18.42 -19.72 -20.23
N PRO A 345 -17.09 -19.55 -20.37
CA PRO A 345 -16.11 -20.31 -19.61
C PRO A 345 -16.32 -20.25 -18.09
N PHE A 346 -16.88 -19.16 -17.58
CA PHE A 346 -17.24 -19.02 -16.17
C PHE A 346 -18.22 -20.06 -15.67
N LEU A 347 -19.17 -20.48 -16.49
CA LEU A 347 -20.20 -21.44 -16.13
C LEU A 347 -19.65 -22.87 -15.97
N GLN A 348 -18.45 -23.13 -16.50
CA GLN A 348 -17.77 -24.43 -16.36
C GLN A 348 -17.14 -24.60 -14.96
N PHE A 349 -16.90 -23.49 -14.23
CA PHE A 349 -16.30 -23.58 -12.90
C PHE A 349 -17.29 -24.11 -11.86
N PRO A 350 -16.80 -24.83 -10.85
CA PRO A 350 -17.61 -25.25 -9.70
C PRO A 350 -18.26 -24.06 -8.97
N PRO A 351 -19.43 -24.23 -8.36
CA PRO A 351 -20.18 -23.12 -7.77
C PRO A 351 -19.41 -22.30 -6.73
N ALA A 352 -18.56 -22.93 -5.90
CA ALA A 352 -17.75 -22.20 -4.94
C ALA A 352 -16.66 -21.36 -5.62
N ALA A 353 -16.04 -21.86 -6.71
CA ALA A 353 -15.07 -21.12 -7.51
C ALA A 353 -15.74 -19.93 -8.20
N ARG A 354 -16.91 -20.15 -8.84
CA ARG A 354 -17.71 -19.05 -9.43
C ARG A 354 -17.99 -17.96 -8.41
N LYS A 355 -18.40 -18.32 -7.19
CA LYS A 355 -18.68 -17.36 -6.13
C LYS A 355 -17.46 -16.51 -5.79
N VAL A 356 -16.28 -17.10 -5.72
CA VAL A 356 -15.02 -16.37 -5.47
C VAL A 356 -14.72 -15.41 -6.62
N ILE A 357 -14.91 -15.83 -7.86
CA ILE A 357 -14.60 -15.05 -9.07
C ILE A 357 -15.53 -13.84 -9.19
N TYR A 358 -16.85 -13.99 -8.98
CA TYR A 358 -17.79 -12.88 -9.11
C TYR A 358 -17.96 -12.03 -7.84
N THR A 359 -17.60 -12.52 -6.65
CA THR A 359 -17.66 -11.71 -5.42
C THR A 359 -16.39 -10.86 -5.26
N THR A 360 -15.98 -10.18 -6.32
CA THR A 360 -14.78 -9.31 -6.31
C THR A 360 -14.94 -8.04 -5.48
N ASN A 361 -15.93 -7.97 -4.57
CA ASN A 361 -16.14 -6.82 -3.66
C ASN A 361 -14.84 -6.32 -3.00
N SER A 362 -13.87 -7.21 -2.79
CA SER A 362 -12.58 -6.83 -2.20
C SER A 362 -11.68 -6.08 -3.20
N ILE A 363 -11.71 -6.43 -4.50
CA ILE A 363 -10.95 -5.73 -5.55
C ILE A 363 -11.59 -4.39 -5.83
N GLU A 364 -12.91 -4.37 -5.94
CA GLU A 364 -13.67 -3.12 -6.08
C GLU A 364 -13.46 -2.18 -4.89
N SER A 365 -13.50 -2.71 -3.66
CA SER A 365 -13.20 -1.96 -2.45
C SER A 365 -11.78 -1.39 -2.48
N PHE A 366 -10.82 -2.17 -2.95
CA PHE A 366 -9.43 -1.75 -3.12
C PHE A 366 -9.32 -0.62 -4.15
N ASN A 367 -9.87 -0.83 -5.34
CA ASN A 367 -9.87 0.18 -6.40
C ASN A 367 -10.63 1.46 -6.00
N ASN A 368 -11.72 1.34 -5.24
CA ASN A 368 -12.44 2.49 -4.70
C ASN A 368 -11.59 3.27 -3.70
N GLN A 369 -10.77 2.61 -2.88
CA GLN A 369 -9.84 3.27 -1.98
C GLN A 369 -8.75 4.00 -2.76
N LEU A 370 -8.18 3.37 -3.79
CA LEU A 370 -7.21 4.03 -4.69
C LEU A 370 -7.85 5.23 -5.42
N ARG A 371 -9.06 5.05 -5.98
CA ARG A 371 -9.80 6.15 -6.63
C ARG A 371 -10.09 7.30 -5.66
N LYS A 372 -10.45 7.00 -4.41
CA LYS A 372 -10.67 8.05 -3.40
C LYS A 372 -9.41 8.84 -3.13
N ALA A 373 -8.27 8.17 -3.01
CA ALA A 373 -7.00 8.81 -2.75
C ALA A 373 -6.47 9.59 -3.98
N THR A 374 -6.66 9.05 -5.21
CA THR A 374 -6.26 9.75 -6.45
C THR A 374 -7.16 10.92 -6.81
N ARG A 375 -8.41 10.97 -6.33
CA ARG A 375 -9.31 12.15 -6.53
C ARG A 375 -8.78 13.43 -5.90
N ASN A 376 -8.04 13.33 -4.83
CA ASN A 376 -7.44 14.49 -4.17
C ASN A 376 -6.30 15.10 -5.01
N ARG A 377 -5.76 14.34 -5.95
CA ARG A 377 -4.75 14.80 -6.90
C ARG A 377 -5.38 15.02 -8.27
N VAL A 378 -5.44 16.25 -8.69
CA VAL A 378 -6.01 16.62 -10.00
C VAL A 378 -5.22 15.96 -11.14
N GLN A 379 -3.88 15.87 -10.98
CA GLN A 379 -2.96 15.27 -11.94
C GLN A 379 -1.64 14.86 -11.27
N PHE A 380 -0.93 13.94 -11.89
CA PHE A 380 0.44 13.57 -11.53
C PHE A 380 1.44 14.31 -12.42
N THR A 381 2.62 14.61 -11.89
CA THR A 381 3.66 15.34 -12.61
C THR A 381 4.31 14.52 -13.71
N ASN A 382 4.43 13.21 -13.52
CA ASN A 382 4.97 12.21 -14.45
C ASN A 382 4.50 10.82 -14.04
N ASP A 383 4.86 9.80 -14.81
CA ASP A 383 4.50 8.39 -14.55
C ASP A 383 5.14 7.87 -13.26
N GLU A 384 6.38 8.23 -12.95
CA GLU A 384 7.07 7.85 -11.72
C GLU A 384 6.33 8.37 -10.47
N SER A 385 5.91 9.65 -10.50
CA SER A 385 5.10 10.24 -9.42
C SER A 385 3.77 9.48 -9.23
N ALA A 386 3.16 9.01 -10.30
CA ALA A 386 1.93 8.23 -10.23
C ALA A 386 2.19 6.83 -9.66
N ILE A 387 3.23 6.13 -10.13
CA ILE A 387 3.63 4.80 -9.61
C ILE A 387 3.96 4.90 -8.12
N LYS A 388 4.83 5.82 -7.72
CA LYS A 388 5.22 6.08 -6.33
C LYS A 388 4.01 6.30 -5.44
N THR A 389 3.10 7.18 -5.86
CA THR A 389 1.90 7.49 -5.09
C THR A 389 0.98 6.28 -4.95
N LEU A 390 0.70 5.58 -6.05
CA LEU A 390 -0.17 4.42 -6.04
C LEU A 390 0.42 3.30 -5.20
N TRP A 391 1.73 3.05 -5.28
CA TRP A 391 2.42 2.05 -4.47
C TRP A 391 2.32 2.37 -2.97
N LEU A 392 2.59 3.61 -2.56
CA LEU A 392 2.43 4.04 -1.17
C LEU A 392 0.99 3.91 -0.67
N MET A 393 0.00 4.22 -1.52
CA MET A 393 -1.41 4.01 -1.19
C MET A 393 -1.74 2.53 -0.99
N ILE A 394 -1.19 1.66 -1.83
CA ILE A 394 -1.30 0.21 -1.72
C ILE A 394 -0.74 -0.25 -0.37
N CYS A 395 0.48 0.17 -0.03
CA CYS A 395 1.11 -0.15 1.26
C CYS A 395 0.24 0.30 2.44
N ASN A 396 -0.25 1.54 2.42
CA ASN A 396 -1.11 2.08 3.48
C ASN A 396 -2.44 1.30 3.64
N ILE A 397 -3.05 0.86 2.52
CA ILE A 397 -4.26 0.05 2.56
C ILE A 397 -3.98 -1.33 3.18
N GLU A 398 -2.89 -1.97 2.79
CA GLU A 398 -2.52 -3.29 3.30
C GLU A 398 -2.10 -3.24 4.77
N ASP A 399 -1.39 -2.21 5.21
CA ASP A 399 -1.03 -2.00 6.62
C ASP A 399 -2.27 -1.81 7.50
N LYS A 400 -3.26 -1.04 7.04
CA LYS A 400 -4.54 -0.90 7.76
C LYS A 400 -5.28 -2.23 7.87
N ARG A 401 -5.25 -3.05 6.82
CA ARG A 401 -5.84 -4.40 6.82
C ARG A 401 -5.10 -5.35 7.76
N ALA A 402 -3.76 -5.33 7.74
CA ALA A 402 -2.93 -6.11 8.65
C ALA A 402 -3.18 -5.74 10.12
N ALA A 403 -3.24 -4.43 10.43
CA ALA A 403 -3.55 -3.94 11.77
C ALA A 403 -4.95 -4.37 12.26
N LYS A 404 -5.95 -4.38 11.35
CA LYS A 404 -7.30 -4.86 11.68
C LYS A 404 -7.32 -6.35 11.98
N ARG A 405 -6.56 -7.17 11.23
CA ARG A 405 -6.43 -8.63 11.46
C ARG A 405 -5.75 -8.93 12.80
N ALA A 406 -4.67 -8.22 13.11
CA ALA A 406 -3.96 -8.37 14.39
C ALA A 406 -4.88 -8.09 15.59
N LYS A 407 -5.74 -7.07 15.52
CA LYS A 407 -6.74 -6.78 16.56
C LYS A 407 -7.81 -7.89 16.73
N GLN A 408 -8.03 -8.71 15.70
CA GLN A 408 -9.00 -9.82 15.74
C GLN A 408 -8.37 -11.14 16.21
N GLY A 409 -7.12 -11.14 16.72
CA GLY A 409 -6.42 -12.34 17.19
C GLY A 409 -6.08 -13.35 16.09
N LYS A 410 -6.23 -12.97 14.82
CA LYS A 410 -5.87 -13.82 13.68
C LYS A 410 -4.36 -13.75 13.48
N ARG A 411 -3.69 -14.92 13.53
CA ARG A 411 -2.25 -15.04 13.29
C ARG A 411 -1.87 -14.31 12.01
N VAL A 412 -0.96 -13.36 12.11
CA VAL A 412 -0.23 -12.84 10.96
C VAL A 412 0.73 -13.93 10.55
N SER A 413 0.69 -14.37 9.30
CA SER A 413 1.60 -15.39 8.77
C SER A 413 3.05 -14.96 9.00
N ALA A 414 3.90 -15.92 9.39
CA ALA A 414 5.34 -15.72 9.60
C ALA A 414 6.12 -15.32 8.32
N THR A 415 5.47 -15.26 7.17
CA THR A 415 5.97 -14.71 5.91
C THR A 415 5.94 -13.17 5.87
N ALA A 416 5.99 -12.52 7.01
CA ALA A 416 6.04 -11.06 7.18
C ALA A 416 7.28 -10.36 6.58
N GLY A 417 8.14 -11.07 5.86
CA GLY A 417 9.14 -10.49 4.94
C GLY A 417 8.56 -10.13 3.57
N ARG A 418 7.31 -10.49 3.28
CA ARG A 418 6.60 -10.11 2.05
C ARG A 418 5.81 -8.83 2.32
N LEU A 419 6.14 -7.82 1.57
CA LEU A 419 5.70 -6.43 1.70
C LEU A 419 4.19 -6.19 1.68
N MET A 420 3.34 -7.19 1.37
CA MET A 420 1.88 -7.03 1.30
C MET A 420 1.16 -8.36 1.55
N GLU A 421 0.62 -8.55 2.73
CA GLU A 421 -0.42 -9.55 2.97
C GLU A 421 -1.79 -8.98 2.58
N GLY A 422 -2.29 -9.36 1.42
CA GLY A 422 -3.60 -8.97 0.93
C GLY A 422 -4.76 -9.55 1.75
N ALA A 423 -5.96 -9.15 1.42
CA ALA A 423 -7.16 -9.69 2.05
C ALA A 423 -7.38 -11.16 1.62
N ARG A 424 -7.67 -12.03 2.58
CA ARG A 424 -8.06 -13.41 2.29
C ARG A 424 -9.43 -13.47 1.63
N VAL A 425 -9.54 -14.31 0.61
CA VAL A 425 -10.80 -14.55 -0.09
C VAL A 425 -11.75 -15.37 0.81
N SER A 426 -12.97 -14.89 0.98
CA SER A 426 -13.98 -15.62 1.75
C SER A 426 -14.45 -16.86 0.97
N GLY A 427 -14.53 -18.02 1.65
CA GLY A 427 -14.92 -19.29 1.04
C GLY A 427 -13.82 -19.94 0.18
N TRP A 428 -12.58 -19.45 0.24
CA TRP A 428 -11.48 -19.92 -0.59
C TRP A 428 -11.20 -21.43 -0.44
N LYS A 429 -11.15 -21.93 0.79
CA LYS A 429 -10.85 -23.34 1.04
C LYS A 429 -11.81 -24.29 0.30
N GLN A 430 -13.11 -23.95 0.26
CA GLN A 430 -14.08 -24.71 -0.51
C GLN A 430 -13.88 -24.56 -2.01
N ALA A 431 -13.58 -23.35 -2.47
CA ALA A 431 -13.37 -23.07 -3.88
C ALA A 431 -12.13 -23.79 -4.44
N ILE A 432 -10.98 -23.74 -3.73
CA ILE A 432 -9.75 -24.40 -4.17
C ILE A 432 -9.92 -25.94 -4.20
N ASN A 433 -10.57 -26.52 -3.19
CA ASN A 433 -10.84 -27.96 -3.18
C ASN A 433 -11.73 -28.37 -4.34
N GLN A 434 -12.79 -27.61 -4.64
CA GLN A 434 -13.65 -27.93 -5.78
C GLN A 434 -12.93 -27.75 -7.12
N MET A 435 -12.07 -26.74 -7.26
CA MET A 435 -11.24 -26.55 -8.46
C MET A 435 -10.24 -27.69 -8.63
N ALA A 436 -9.57 -28.12 -7.56
CA ALA A 436 -8.63 -29.23 -7.61
C ALA A 436 -9.30 -30.55 -8.02
N VAL A 437 -10.50 -30.83 -7.49
CA VAL A 437 -11.28 -32.03 -7.90
C VAL A 437 -11.75 -31.93 -9.36
N ALA A 438 -12.18 -30.76 -9.82
CA ALA A 438 -12.68 -30.57 -11.18
C ALA A 438 -11.56 -30.50 -12.25
N TYR A 439 -10.35 -30.07 -11.84
CA TYR A 439 -9.21 -29.85 -12.74
C TYR A 439 -7.91 -30.43 -12.12
N PRO A 440 -7.82 -31.75 -11.83
CA PRO A 440 -6.69 -32.35 -11.12
C PRO A 440 -5.37 -32.10 -11.84
N ASP A 441 -5.32 -32.22 -13.17
CA ASP A 441 -4.11 -31.99 -13.98
C ASP A 441 -3.50 -30.59 -13.81
N ARG A 442 -4.31 -29.64 -13.34
CA ARG A 442 -3.88 -28.24 -13.15
C ARG A 442 -3.41 -27.98 -11.73
N PHE A 443 -3.89 -28.72 -10.75
CA PHE A 443 -3.66 -28.44 -9.33
C PHE A 443 -2.75 -29.43 -8.63
N ASP A 444 -2.72 -30.73 -9.04
CA ASP A 444 -1.98 -31.79 -8.32
C ASP A 444 -0.49 -31.52 -8.15
N LYS A 445 0.12 -30.77 -9.08
CA LYS A 445 1.55 -30.41 -9.00
C LYS A 445 1.86 -29.23 -8.07
N TYR A 446 0.83 -28.54 -7.57
CA TYR A 446 0.97 -27.36 -6.74
C TYR A 446 0.37 -27.50 -5.33
N LEU A 447 -0.52 -28.45 -5.12
CA LEU A 447 -1.15 -28.80 -3.84
C LEU A 447 -0.44 -29.99 -3.19
#